data_7230a7928c1781cca5d3988ad76abce1
#
_entry.id   7230a7928c1781cca5d3988ad76abce1
#
_cell.length_a   1.000
_cell.length_b   1.000
_cell.length_c   1.000
_cell.angle_alpha   90.00
_cell.angle_beta   90.00
_cell.angle_gamma   90.00
#
_symmetry.space_group_name_H-M   'P 1'
#
loop_
_entity.id
_entity.type
_entity.pdbx_description
1 polymer ?
#
loop_
_entity_poly.entity_id
_entity_poly.type
_entity_poly.pdbx_seq_one_letter_code
_entity_poly.pdbx_strand_id
1 'polypeptide(L)'
;LMQAQGLDETILKKMGLPVGDTPGLGPWRAFLERRHKAETTEPVHIALVGKYDLQDAYKSIREALSQAGTYNDRKVSVDFVNSEKLTDENVAEALKGMSGVLIGPGFGERGIAGKFVAIKYARTHDIPTFGICLGMQCIAIEFARNVLGYTDANSREMDEKTPHNVIDIMEEQKSITNMGC
;
A
#
# COMPACT_ATOMS: atom_id res chain seq x y z
N LEU A 1 -7.70 28.40 -0.82
CA LEU A 1 -8.31 29.18 -1.90
C LEU A 1 -9.71 29.63 -1.49
N MET A 2 -10.64 28.70 -1.16
CA MET A 2 -12.05 29.01 -0.85
C MET A 2 -12.21 29.96 0.34
N GLN A 3 -11.50 29.70 1.45
CA GLN A 3 -11.50 30.56 2.62
C GLN A 3 -10.97 31.97 2.31
N ALA A 4 -9.90 32.07 1.51
CA ALA A 4 -9.36 33.36 1.12
C ALA A 4 -10.30 34.19 0.22
N GLN A 5 -11.32 33.55 -0.36
CA GLN A 5 -12.38 34.16 -1.16
C GLN A 5 -13.68 34.40 -0.34
N GLY A 6 -13.68 34.06 0.96
CA GLY A 6 -14.84 34.26 1.83
C GLY A 6 -16.04 33.37 1.49
N LEU A 7 -15.79 32.22 0.80
CA LEU A 7 -16.89 31.33 0.38
C LEU A 7 -17.60 30.68 1.56
N ASP A 8 -16.86 30.29 2.57
CA ASP A 8 -17.37 29.73 3.82
C ASP A 8 -18.30 30.70 4.55
N GLU A 9 -17.89 31.94 4.75
CA GLU A 9 -18.73 32.98 5.34
C GLU A 9 -19.97 33.26 4.49
N THR A 10 -19.82 33.32 3.17
CA THR A 10 -20.93 33.57 2.25
C THR A 10 -21.98 32.47 2.33
N ILE A 11 -21.56 31.21 2.44
CA ILE A 11 -22.45 30.06 2.59
C ILE A 11 -23.21 30.15 3.93
N LEU A 12 -22.49 30.36 5.04
CA LEU A 12 -23.10 30.47 6.36
C LEU A 12 -24.15 31.61 6.43
N LYS A 13 -23.79 32.79 5.89
CA LYS A 13 -24.74 33.93 5.81
C LYS A 13 -25.98 33.58 5.00
N LYS A 14 -25.83 32.94 3.84
CA LYS A 14 -26.97 32.51 3.02
C LYS A 14 -27.84 31.44 3.66
N MET A 15 -27.25 30.60 4.49
CA MET A 15 -27.99 29.58 5.26
C MET A 15 -28.63 30.13 6.57
N GLY A 16 -28.43 31.39 6.90
CA GLY A 16 -28.89 31.97 8.15
C GLY A 16 -28.17 31.42 9.39
N LEU A 17 -26.97 30.88 9.20
CA LEU A 17 -26.14 30.36 10.28
C LEU A 17 -25.19 31.43 10.82
N PRO A 18 -24.83 31.36 12.11
CA PRO A 18 -23.87 32.31 12.67
C PRO A 18 -22.52 32.17 12.00
N VAL A 19 -21.95 33.28 11.59
CA VAL A 19 -20.57 33.33 11.13
C VAL A 19 -19.67 33.41 12.37
N GLY A 20 -19.07 32.32 12.76
CA GLY A 20 -18.12 32.24 13.86
C GLY A 20 -16.71 32.62 13.43
N ASP A 21 -15.74 32.40 14.32
CA ASP A 21 -14.34 32.59 14.00
C ASP A 21 -13.92 31.72 12.82
N THR A 22 -13.11 32.29 11.93
CA THR A 22 -12.56 31.55 10.78
C THR A 22 -11.72 30.37 11.27
N PRO A 23 -12.01 29.12 10.83
CA PRO A 23 -11.24 27.96 11.24
C PRO A 23 -9.76 28.14 11.00
N GLY A 24 -8.94 27.89 12.03
CA GLY A 24 -7.49 27.95 11.92
C GLY A 24 -6.94 26.85 11.04
N LEU A 25 -6.53 27.17 9.82
CA LEU A 25 -5.89 26.23 8.88
C LEU A 25 -4.36 26.17 9.03
N GLY A 26 -3.83 26.66 10.16
CA GLY A 26 -2.38 26.71 10.43
C GLY A 26 -1.69 25.34 10.23
N PRO A 27 -2.11 24.26 10.88
CA PRO A 27 -1.53 22.94 10.69
C PRO A 27 -1.59 22.43 9.24
N TRP A 28 -2.69 22.73 8.55
CA TRP A 28 -2.85 22.33 7.14
C TRP A 28 -1.92 23.12 6.21
N ARG A 29 -1.76 24.42 6.45
CA ARG A 29 -0.82 25.24 5.68
C ARG A 29 0.62 24.79 5.90
N ALA A 30 1.00 24.53 7.13
CA ALA A 30 2.32 23.99 7.45
C ALA A 30 2.57 22.63 6.77
N PHE A 31 1.57 21.76 6.71
CA PHE A 31 1.66 20.51 5.94
C PHE A 31 1.86 20.75 4.44
N LEU A 32 1.13 21.69 3.84
CA LEU A 32 1.28 22.00 2.42
C LEU A 32 2.65 22.61 2.10
N GLU A 33 3.18 23.47 2.96
CA GLU A 33 4.53 24.03 2.82
C GLU A 33 5.60 22.92 2.90
N ARG A 34 5.44 22.00 3.87
CA ARG A 34 6.33 20.85 4.01
C ARG A 34 6.25 19.93 2.78
N ARG A 35 5.05 19.68 2.25
CA ARG A 35 4.85 18.92 1.02
C ARG A 35 5.56 19.58 -0.16
N HIS A 36 5.40 20.89 -0.33
CA HIS A 36 6.07 21.62 -1.41
C HIS A 36 7.60 21.50 -1.31
N LYS A 37 8.14 21.60 -0.10
CA LYS A 37 9.58 21.42 0.14
C LYS A 37 10.01 19.98 -0.16
N ALA A 38 9.25 18.98 0.27
CA ALA A 38 9.54 17.56 0.00
C ALA A 38 9.60 17.26 -1.50
N GLU A 39 8.71 17.86 -2.30
CA GLU A 39 8.68 17.67 -3.77
C GLU A 39 9.97 18.14 -4.48
N THR A 40 10.79 18.97 -3.85
CA THR A 40 12.08 19.44 -4.40
C THR A 40 13.26 18.51 -4.08
N THR A 41 13.04 17.45 -3.32
CA THR A 41 14.11 16.49 -2.95
C THR A 41 14.20 15.36 -3.98
N GLU A 42 15.37 14.67 -3.99
CA GLU A 42 15.52 13.43 -4.75
C GLU A 42 14.46 12.39 -4.32
N PRO A 43 13.78 11.76 -5.26
CA PRO A 43 12.71 10.83 -4.95
C PRO A 43 13.21 9.54 -4.30
N VAL A 44 12.46 9.06 -3.31
CA VAL A 44 12.55 7.69 -2.82
C VAL A 44 11.64 6.84 -3.68
N HIS A 45 12.18 5.87 -4.39
CA HIS A 45 11.43 5.00 -5.28
C HIS A 45 10.86 3.79 -4.55
N ILE A 46 9.54 3.62 -4.58
CA ILE A 46 8.83 2.50 -3.98
C ILE A 46 8.14 1.69 -5.07
N ALA A 47 8.52 0.42 -5.21
CA ALA A 47 7.82 -0.50 -6.09
C ALA A 47 6.47 -0.90 -5.47
N LEU A 48 5.37 -0.64 -6.14
CA LEU A 48 4.05 -1.15 -5.78
C LEU A 48 3.75 -2.40 -6.62
N VAL A 49 3.94 -3.56 -6.04
CA VAL A 49 3.73 -4.86 -6.69
C VAL A 49 2.26 -5.26 -6.57
N GLY A 50 1.56 -5.29 -7.69
CA GLY A 50 0.13 -5.58 -7.74
C GLY A 50 -0.33 -6.11 -9.09
N LYS A 51 -1.59 -6.52 -9.18
CA LYS A 51 -2.18 -7.06 -10.42
C LYS A 51 -3.08 -6.09 -11.17
N TYR A 52 -3.46 -4.98 -10.55
CA TYR A 52 -4.38 -4.02 -11.14
C TYR A 52 -3.61 -2.83 -11.71
N ASP A 53 -3.42 -2.82 -13.03
CA ASP A 53 -2.75 -1.73 -13.76
C ASP A 53 -3.76 -0.62 -14.16
N LEU A 54 -4.55 -0.17 -13.19
CA LEU A 54 -5.49 0.93 -13.35
C LEU A 54 -5.04 2.11 -12.49
N GLN A 55 -5.10 3.31 -13.01
CA GLN A 55 -4.66 4.52 -12.29
C GLN A 55 -5.34 4.71 -10.94
N ASP A 56 -6.58 4.26 -10.81
CA ASP A 56 -7.38 4.41 -9.59
C ASP A 56 -7.27 3.22 -8.62
N ALA A 57 -6.75 2.07 -9.07
CA ALA A 57 -6.78 0.83 -8.27
C ALA A 57 -6.04 0.93 -6.93
N TYR A 58 -5.00 1.76 -6.85
CA TYR A 58 -4.17 1.92 -5.66
C TYR A 58 -4.03 3.37 -5.22
N LYS A 59 -5.03 4.20 -5.53
CA LYS A 59 -4.98 5.65 -5.26
C LYS A 59 -4.70 5.97 -3.79
N SER A 60 -5.43 5.33 -2.86
CA SER A 60 -5.24 5.53 -1.43
C SER A 60 -3.83 5.17 -0.95
N ILE A 61 -3.24 4.11 -1.50
CA ILE A 61 -1.87 3.69 -1.19
C ILE A 61 -0.87 4.73 -1.69
N ARG A 62 -1.03 5.21 -2.93
CA ARG A 62 -0.18 6.25 -3.50
C ARG A 62 -0.26 7.55 -2.69
N GLU A 63 -1.45 7.97 -2.30
CA GLU A 63 -1.65 9.15 -1.46
C GLU A 63 -1.04 8.97 -0.06
N ALA A 64 -1.21 7.81 0.55
CA ALA A 64 -0.60 7.50 1.85
C ALA A 64 0.93 7.56 1.80
N LEU A 65 1.54 6.99 0.75
CA LEU A 65 2.99 7.04 0.54
C LEU A 65 3.48 8.47 0.29
N SER A 66 2.72 9.27 -0.48
CA SER A 66 3.03 10.70 -0.69
C SER A 66 2.98 11.49 0.62
N GLN A 67 1.96 11.24 1.45
CA GLN A 67 1.85 11.87 2.77
C GLN A 67 2.99 11.43 3.71
N ALA A 68 3.32 10.14 3.73
CA ALA A 68 4.45 9.62 4.50
C ALA A 68 5.77 10.29 4.06
N GLY A 69 5.97 10.44 2.75
CA GLY A 69 7.09 11.18 2.20
C GLY A 69 7.15 12.62 2.71
N THR A 70 6.02 13.32 2.71
CA THR A 70 5.90 14.68 3.25
C THR A 70 6.34 14.74 4.71
N TYR A 71 5.88 13.79 5.54
CA TYR A 71 6.27 13.74 6.96
C TYR A 71 7.74 13.37 7.19
N ASN A 72 8.39 12.77 6.21
CA ASN A 72 9.81 12.43 6.25
C ASN A 72 10.69 13.39 5.43
N ASP A 73 10.14 14.52 4.98
CA ASP A 73 10.81 15.54 4.17
C ASP A 73 11.46 14.95 2.90
N ARG A 74 10.76 14.01 2.27
CA ARG A 74 11.20 13.34 1.04
C ARG A 74 10.08 13.26 0.01
N LYS A 75 10.43 13.44 -1.25
CA LYS A 75 9.58 13.05 -2.36
C LYS A 75 9.50 11.53 -2.43
N VAL A 76 8.31 10.98 -2.67
CA VAL A 76 8.13 9.55 -2.95
C VAL A 76 7.63 9.37 -4.37
N SER A 77 8.33 8.54 -5.15
CA SER A 77 7.86 8.02 -6.44
C SER A 77 7.32 6.61 -6.24
N VAL A 78 6.12 6.35 -6.73
CA VAL A 78 5.51 5.02 -6.66
C VAL A 78 5.48 4.40 -8.05
N ASP A 79 6.33 3.41 -8.26
CA ASP A 79 6.50 2.71 -9.52
C ASP A 79 5.68 1.42 -9.51
N PHE A 80 4.70 1.31 -10.40
CA PHE A 80 3.83 0.13 -10.47
C PHE A 80 4.56 -1.04 -11.14
N VAL A 81 4.56 -2.19 -10.46
CA VAL A 81 5.13 -3.44 -10.97
C VAL A 81 4.03 -4.49 -11.07
N ASN A 82 3.72 -4.91 -12.29
CA ASN A 82 2.68 -5.91 -12.51
C ASN A 82 3.13 -7.30 -12.06
N SER A 83 2.50 -7.80 -10.99
CA SER A 83 2.85 -9.10 -10.39
C SER A 83 2.57 -10.31 -11.31
N GLU A 84 1.69 -10.18 -12.30
CA GLU A 84 1.43 -11.27 -13.25
C GLU A 84 2.58 -11.48 -14.25
N LYS A 85 3.42 -10.46 -14.42
CA LYS A 85 4.55 -10.48 -15.35
C LYS A 85 5.89 -10.71 -14.67
N LEU A 86 5.92 -10.78 -13.34
CA LEU A 86 7.15 -11.01 -12.58
C LEU A 86 7.53 -12.48 -12.55
N THR A 87 8.81 -12.73 -12.88
CA THR A 87 9.46 -14.04 -12.82
C THR A 87 10.82 -13.91 -12.14
N ASP A 88 11.45 -15.04 -11.77
CA ASP A 88 12.81 -15.04 -11.19
C ASP A 88 13.84 -14.44 -12.16
N GLU A 89 13.62 -14.50 -13.48
CA GLU A 89 14.53 -13.97 -14.49
C GLU A 89 14.46 -12.45 -14.63
N ASN A 90 13.30 -11.82 -14.39
CA ASN A 90 13.11 -10.40 -14.66
C ASN A 90 12.98 -9.53 -13.40
N VAL A 91 12.81 -10.13 -12.22
CA VAL A 91 12.57 -9.39 -10.96
C VAL A 91 13.72 -8.44 -10.61
N ALA A 92 14.95 -8.83 -10.88
CA ALA A 92 16.13 -8.02 -10.61
C ALA A 92 16.11 -6.68 -11.39
N GLU A 93 15.70 -6.72 -12.65
CA GLU A 93 15.56 -5.50 -13.47
C GLU A 93 14.30 -4.71 -13.09
N ALA A 94 13.20 -5.40 -12.79
CA ALA A 94 11.92 -4.76 -12.40
C ALA A 94 12.02 -4.01 -11.07
N LEU A 95 12.87 -4.46 -10.14
CA LEU A 95 13.06 -3.84 -8.82
C LEU A 95 14.38 -3.05 -8.70
N LYS A 96 15.08 -2.85 -9.83
CA LYS A 96 16.32 -2.11 -9.84
C LYS A 96 16.14 -0.65 -9.41
N GLY A 97 16.95 -0.22 -8.44
CA GLY A 97 16.91 1.15 -7.92
C GLY A 97 15.75 1.44 -6.98
N MET A 98 14.93 0.45 -6.63
CA MET A 98 13.86 0.61 -5.66
C MET A 98 14.42 0.68 -4.24
N SER A 99 13.97 1.66 -3.48
CA SER A 99 14.33 1.86 -2.08
C SER A 99 13.43 1.05 -1.12
N GLY A 100 12.31 0.57 -1.61
CA GLY A 100 11.38 -0.26 -0.87
C GLY A 100 10.37 -0.95 -1.79
N VAL A 101 9.77 -2.03 -1.31
CA VAL A 101 8.77 -2.81 -2.03
C VAL A 101 7.48 -2.88 -1.21
N LEU A 102 6.38 -2.45 -1.79
CA LEU A 102 5.05 -2.60 -1.22
C LEU A 102 4.29 -3.66 -2.00
N ILE A 103 3.92 -4.74 -1.31
CA ILE A 103 3.09 -5.81 -1.87
C ILE A 103 1.63 -5.43 -1.66
N GLY A 104 0.96 -5.12 -2.77
CA GLY A 104 -0.39 -4.60 -2.77
C GLY A 104 -1.47 -5.61 -2.36
N PRO A 105 -2.64 -5.12 -1.94
CA PRO A 105 -3.80 -5.94 -1.64
C PRO A 105 -4.35 -6.60 -2.91
N GLY A 106 -5.31 -7.51 -2.73
CA GLY A 106 -6.01 -8.18 -3.82
C GLY A 106 -6.73 -9.42 -3.36
N PHE A 107 -7.44 -10.08 -4.29
CA PHE A 107 -8.19 -11.30 -4.06
C PHE A 107 -7.90 -12.34 -5.15
N GLY A 108 -8.09 -13.61 -4.83
CA GLY A 108 -7.90 -14.73 -5.74
C GLY A 108 -6.44 -14.95 -6.14
N GLU A 109 -6.22 -15.98 -6.95
CA GLU A 109 -4.89 -16.56 -7.20
C GLU A 109 -4.03 -15.79 -8.20
N ARG A 110 -4.64 -14.97 -9.04
CA ARG A 110 -3.98 -14.24 -10.12
C ARG A 110 -2.90 -13.29 -9.58
N GLY A 111 -1.66 -13.42 -10.07
CA GLY A 111 -0.53 -12.58 -9.70
C GLY A 111 0.14 -12.92 -8.35
N ILE A 112 -0.30 -13.98 -7.63
CA ILE A 112 0.31 -14.40 -6.36
C ILE A 112 1.74 -14.90 -6.57
N ALA A 113 1.98 -15.69 -7.62
CA ALA A 113 3.32 -16.21 -7.93
C ALA A 113 4.36 -15.09 -8.07
N GLY A 114 4.04 -14.04 -8.81
CA GLY A 114 4.94 -12.89 -8.95
C GLY A 114 5.10 -12.08 -7.66
N LYS A 115 4.09 -12.06 -6.77
CA LYS A 115 4.27 -11.47 -5.43
C LYS A 115 5.31 -12.25 -4.62
N PHE A 116 5.26 -13.58 -4.64
CA PHE A 116 6.29 -14.41 -3.97
C PHE A 116 7.68 -14.16 -4.55
N VAL A 117 7.81 -14.04 -5.87
CA VAL A 117 9.08 -13.70 -6.54
C VAL A 117 9.60 -12.34 -6.04
N ALA A 118 8.76 -11.30 -6.01
CA ALA A 118 9.14 -9.97 -5.52
C ALA A 118 9.56 -9.98 -4.04
N ILE A 119 8.81 -10.69 -3.20
CA ILE A 119 9.08 -10.80 -1.75
C ILE A 119 10.40 -11.51 -1.51
N LYS A 120 10.62 -12.66 -2.16
CA LYS A 120 11.87 -13.41 -2.08
C LYS A 120 13.06 -12.56 -2.50
N TYR A 121 12.96 -11.87 -3.64
CA TYR A 121 13.99 -10.99 -4.13
C TYR A 121 14.30 -9.86 -3.14
N ALA A 122 13.27 -9.14 -2.69
CA ALA A 122 13.43 -8.04 -1.74
C ALA A 122 14.07 -8.50 -0.43
N ARG A 123 13.63 -9.62 0.15
CA ARG A 123 14.19 -10.20 1.37
C ARG A 123 15.65 -10.60 1.21
N THR A 124 16.02 -11.23 0.10
CA THR A 124 17.41 -11.69 -0.15
C THR A 124 18.36 -10.58 -0.55
N HIS A 125 17.85 -9.37 -0.86
CA HIS A 125 18.63 -8.19 -1.22
C HIS A 125 18.48 -7.05 -0.21
N ASP A 126 17.96 -7.35 1.00
CA ASP A 126 17.79 -6.38 2.10
C ASP A 126 16.97 -5.13 1.71
N ILE A 127 16.02 -5.26 0.77
CA ILE A 127 15.12 -4.18 0.40
C ILE A 127 13.93 -4.16 1.38
N PRO A 128 13.67 -3.05 2.08
CA PRO A 128 12.52 -2.90 2.96
C PRO A 128 11.22 -3.28 2.27
N THR A 129 10.44 -4.16 2.89
CA THR A 129 9.22 -4.70 2.28
C THR A 129 8.03 -4.57 3.22
N PHE A 130 6.90 -4.10 2.69
CA PHE A 130 5.65 -3.97 3.41
C PHE A 130 4.50 -4.61 2.63
N GLY A 131 3.64 -5.37 3.30
CA GLY A 131 2.49 -6.04 2.70
C GLY A 131 1.17 -5.54 3.24
N ILE A 132 0.20 -5.30 2.35
CA ILE A 132 -1.16 -4.90 2.71
C ILE A 132 -2.12 -6.04 2.39
N CYS A 133 -2.93 -6.48 3.39
CA CYS A 133 -3.95 -7.52 3.26
C CYS A 133 -3.35 -8.80 2.65
N LEU A 134 -3.75 -9.21 1.46
CA LEU A 134 -3.16 -10.34 0.73
C LEU A 134 -1.63 -10.24 0.60
N GLY A 135 -1.10 -9.04 0.46
CA GLY A 135 0.35 -8.80 0.43
C GLY A 135 1.05 -9.20 1.73
N MET A 136 0.46 -8.90 2.87
CA MET A 136 0.97 -9.33 4.18
C MET A 136 0.92 -10.85 4.31
N GLN A 137 -0.18 -11.50 3.87
CA GLN A 137 -0.30 -12.95 3.87
C GLN A 137 0.80 -13.60 3.00
N CYS A 138 1.04 -13.05 1.79
CA CYS A 138 2.12 -13.53 0.91
C CYS A 138 3.50 -13.41 1.56
N ILE A 139 3.78 -12.34 2.30
CA ILE A 139 5.06 -12.19 3.03
C ILE A 139 5.21 -13.28 4.10
N ALA A 140 4.17 -13.54 4.89
CA ALA A 140 4.21 -14.57 5.92
C ALA A 140 4.41 -15.97 5.31
N ILE A 141 3.72 -16.27 4.21
CA ILE A 141 3.83 -17.55 3.50
C ILE A 141 5.23 -17.70 2.88
N GLU A 142 5.76 -16.67 2.22
CA GLU A 142 7.11 -16.72 1.63
C GLU A 142 8.17 -16.97 2.69
N PHE A 143 8.08 -16.28 3.81
CA PHE A 143 9.00 -16.48 4.93
C PHE A 143 8.92 -17.91 5.50
N ALA A 144 7.72 -18.43 5.70
CA ALA A 144 7.53 -19.80 6.15
C ALA A 144 8.13 -20.83 5.19
N ARG A 145 7.95 -20.65 3.89
CA ARG A 145 8.48 -21.54 2.86
C ARG A 145 10.00 -21.50 2.76
N ASN A 146 10.57 -20.31 2.69
CA ASN A 146 11.97 -20.14 2.28
C ASN A 146 12.93 -19.89 3.46
N VAL A 147 12.44 -19.52 4.64
CA VAL A 147 13.27 -19.30 5.82
C VAL A 147 13.06 -20.39 6.87
N LEU A 148 11.79 -20.77 7.14
CA LEU A 148 11.48 -21.79 8.14
C LEU A 148 11.47 -23.22 7.56
N GLY A 149 11.51 -23.37 6.23
CA GLY A 149 11.56 -24.66 5.55
C GLY A 149 10.22 -25.40 5.42
N TYR A 150 9.09 -24.75 5.71
CA TYR A 150 7.75 -25.29 5.48
C TYR A 150 7.35 -25.09 4.02
N THR A 151 7.91 -25.89 3.11
CA THR A 151 7.81 -25.69 1.66
C THR A 151 6.38 -25.67 1.11
N ASP A 152 5.45 -26.27 1.83
CA ASP A 152 4.02 -26.35 1.54
C ASP A 152 3.17 -25.33 2.35
N ALA A 153 3.80 -24.43 3.12
CA ALA A 153 3.09 -23.41 3.89
C ALA A 153 2.18 -22.57 3.01
N ASN A 154 0.95 -22.34 3.48
CA ASN A 154 -0.03 -21.55 2.76
C ASN A 154 -1.02 -20.86 3.72
N SER A 155 -1.93 -20.07 3.18
CA SER A 155 -3.14 -19.66 3.90
C SER A 155 -4.28 -20.62 3.59
N ARG A 156 -5.19 -20.80 4.53
CA ARG A 156 -6.39 -21.61 4.34
C ARG A 156 -7.32 -21.07 3.25
N GLU A 157 -7.27 -19.77 3.00
CA GLU A 157 -8.01 -19.14 1.92
C GLU A 157 -7.50 -19.59 0.54
N MET A 158 -6.19 -19.75 0.39
CA MET A 158 -5.55 -20.13 -0.86
C MET A 158 -5.49 -21.66 -1.05
N ASP A 159 -5.36 -22.42 0.03
CA ASP A 159 -5.32 -23.88 0.04
C ASP A 159 -5.89 -24.42 1.35
N GLU A 160 -7.14 -24.86 1.30
CA GLU A 160 -7.84 -25.43 2.47
C GLU A 160 -7.15 -26.68 3.05
N LYS A 161 -6.35 -27.36 2.25
CA LYS A 161 -5.73 -28.64 2.60
C LYS A 161 -4.26 -28.53 2.97
N THR A 162 -3.70 -27.31 3.00
CA THR A 162 -2.28 -27.14 3.35
C THR A 162 -1.98 -27.73 4.73
N PRO A 163 -0.94 -28.58 4.87
CA PRO A 163 -0.56 -29.12 6.16
C PRO A 163 0.13 -28.09 7.07
N HIS A 164 0.74 -27.04 6.49
CA HIS A 164 1.35 -25.92 7.23
C HIS A 164 0.58 -24.64 6.98
N ASN A 165 -0.55 -24.52 7.68
CA ASN A 165 -1.42 -23.36 7.59
C ASN A 165 -0.86 -22.20 8.45
N VAL A 166 -0.24 -21.20 7.83
CA VAL A 166 0.36 -20.05 8.52
C VAL A 166 -0.57 -18.84 8.62
N ILE A 167 -1.66 -18.84 7.83
CA ILE A 167 -2.75 -17.86 7.89
C ILE A 167 -4.06 -18.64 7.91
N ASP A 168 -4.85 -18.49 8.98
CA ASP A 168 -6.12 -19.19 9.13
C ASP A 168 -7.30 -18.25 9.32
N ILE A 169 -8.49 -18.81 9.13
CA ILE A 169 -9.77 -18.17 9.41
C ILE A 169 -9.98 -18.19 10.93
N MET A 170 -10.33 -17.04 11.51
CA MET A 170 -10.66 -16.99 12.94
C MET A 170 -11.88 -17.85 13.26
N GLU A 171 -11.91 -18.47 14.44
CA GLU A 171 -12.99 -19.38 14.85
C GLU A 171 -14.37 -18.72 14.74
N GLU A 172 -14.45 -17.42 15.11
CA GLU A 172 -15.69 -16.65 15.06
C GLU A 172 -16.17 -16.41 13.61
N GLN A 173 -15.28 -16.50 12.63
CA GLN A 173 -15.59 -16.31 11.21
C GLN A 173 -15.96 -17.60 10.48
N LYS A 174 -15.72 -18.77 11.08
CA LYS A 174 -16.04 -20.08 10.46
C LYS A 174 -17.54 -20.27 10.23
N SER A 175 -18.39 -19.59 10.98
CA SER A 175 -19.86 -19.63 10.84
C SER A 175 -20.45 -18.54 9.96
N ILE A 176 -19.63 -17.62 9.46
CA ILE A 176 -20.09 -16.49 8.64
C ILE A 176 -20.07 -16.90 7.17
N THR A 177 -21.22 -17.25 6.62
CA THR A 177 -21.40 -17.64 5.22
C THR A 177 -21.34 -16.46 4.24
N ASN A 178 -21.35 -15.21 4.74
CA ASN A 178 -21.36 -14.02 3.91
C ASN A 178 -20.48 -12.95 4.57
N MET A 179 -19.19 -12.95 4.26
CA MET A 179 -18.33 -11.84 4.62
C MET A 179 -18.66 -10.69 3.67
N GLY A 180 -19.69 -9.91 4.06
CA GLY A 180 -20.03 -8.68 3.36
C GLY A 180 -18.82 -7.76 3.32
N CYS A 181 -18.49 -7.32 2.12
CA CYS A 181 -17.52 -6.25 1.88
C CYS A 181 -18.06 -4.93 2.40
#